data_4cf235b2efabeacf8a8923d3f3a56223
#
_entry.id   4cf235b2efabeacf8a8923d3f3a56223
#
_cell.length_a   1.000
_cell.length_b   1.000
_cell.length_c   1.000
_cell.angle_alpha   90.00
_cell.angle_beta   90.00
_cell.angle_gamma   90.00
#
_symmetry.space_group_name_H-M   'P 1'
#
loop_
_entity.id
_entity.type
_entity.pdbx_description
1 polymer ?
#
loop_
_entity_poly.entity_id
_entity_poly.type
_entity_poly.pdbx_seq_one_letter_code
_entity_poly.pdbx_strand_id
1 'polypeptide(L)'
;MTESTTSTASVAAPAAETPTLEATLQQKRMALGLISSCHVLNHLQYSITSVIFPVMMTELGFGLVGLGFISALSSFVGQGLQVIYGFLANFFKRTTMLAVGNVVVGLSAMSQYFLANFPQLVAARVAIDVGSSPQHPLGSSILSRYYPQARGWALTFHHSAGNLGSFIGPAAASLALLYMDWRTAFVVFGVLSLIMGLGLFRVVDHSDGNEASGTKRKAKAGFDAYLQCLKDRNILFTSLVLMVGAAGRGTGVNMTYLVPFFMHQFGVSASGGGVLLTVMQAAGLVGPLAIAWFSDRIGKRRGVTQATLLLSAVMTVFLVHHSSLSVLFYANLLLYGAFVQARGSLTQAMIGDFATAELTDAAFSIYYFVGFISGPIWTLIIGYVMQHYGFAPAFYIAAGTYVAGMALLMFVKEQPEREAAARNPAPG
;
A
#
# COMPACT_ATOMS: atom_id res chain seq x y z
N MET A 1 -11.84 82.77 -1.82
CA MET A 1 -10.90 82.18 -0.85
C MET A 1 -11.44 80.83 -0.49
N THR A 2 -10.95 79.81 -1.16
CA THR A 2 -11.29 78.41 -0.89
C THR A 2 -9.97 77.66 -0.77
N GLU A 3 -9.64 77.30 0.49
CA GLU A 3 -8.44 76.48 0.82
C GLU A 3 -8.67 75.02 0.43
N SER A 4 -7.77 74.54 -0.39
CA SER A 4 -7.68 73.15 -0.80
C SER A 4 -6.75 72.42 0.18
N THR A 5 -7.31 71.58 1.05
CA THR A 5 -6.56 70.66 1.92
C THR A 5 -6.20 69.41 1.13
N THR A 6 -4.93 69.30 0.73
CA THR A 6 -4.35 68.06 0.18
C THR A 6 -4.02 67.07 1.31
N SER A 7 -4.79 66.00 1.38
CA SER A 7 -4.53 64.86 2.24
C SER A 7 -3.41 64.00 1.63
N THR A 8 -2.23 63.98 2.24
CA THR A 8 -1.14 63.08 1.94
C THR A 8 -1.46 61.69 2.52
N ALA A 9 -1.95 60.76 1.70
CA ALA A 9 -2.02 59.38 2.07
C ALA A 9 -0.61 58.79 2.20
N SER A 10 -0.26 58.41 3.42
CA SER A 10 0.94 57.63 3.73
C SER A 10 0.82 56.24 3.08
N VAL A 11 1.63 56.00 2.05
CA VAL A 11 1.82 54.67 1.47
C VAL A 11 2.61 53.86 2.48
N ALA A 12 1.96 52.95 3.19
CA ALA A 12 2.61 51.98 4.05
C ALA A 12 3.59 51.13 3.20
N ALA A 13 4.86 51.12 3.58
CA ALA A 13 5.87 50.27 2.97
C ALA A 13 5.41 48.81 3.03
N PRO A 14 5.61 47.99 1.96
CA PRO A 14 5.30 46.58 2.01
C PRO A 14 6.06 45.91 3.15
N ALA A 15 5.35 45.20 4.00
CA ALA A 15 5.95 44.41 5.06
C ALA A 15 7.01 43.48 4.46
N ALA A 16 8.23 43.60 4.96
CA ALA A 16 9.35 42.79 4.53
C ALA A 16 8.93 41.30 4.66
N GLU A 17 8.84 40.63 3.52
CA GLU A 17 8.62 39.17 3.50
C GLU A 17 9.79 38.53 4.25
N THR A 18 9.50 37.89 5.38
CA THR A 18 10.48 37.08 6.08
C THR A 18 10.98 36.02 5.12
N PRO A 19 12.29 35.93 4.82
CA PRO A 19 12.80 34.97 3.86
C PRO A 19 12.45 33.57 4.35
N THR A 20 11.58 32.87 3.63
CA THR A 20 11.38 31.44 3.81
C THR A 20 12.71 30.77 3.54
N LEU A 21 13.35 30.21 4.56
CA LEU A 21 14.60 29.46 4.43
C LEU A 21 14.34 28.29 3.49
N GLU A 22 14.68 28.47 2.21
CA GLU A 22 14.63 27.37 1.25
C GLU A 22 15.58 26.25 1.70
N ALA A 23 15.06 25.03 1.77
CA ALA A 23 15.86 23.87 2.11
C ALA A 23 17.04 23.72 1.13
N THR A 24 18.24 23.55 1.65
CA THR A 24 19.44 23.33 0.83
C THR A 24 19.31 22.02 0.05
N LEU A 25 20.06 21.89 -1.05
CA LEU A 25 20.07 20.64 -1.84
C LEU A 25 20.48 19.42 -1.00
N GLN A 26 21.40 19.60 -0.05
CA GLN A 26 21.82 18.56 0.88
C GLN A 26 20.67 18.14 1.79
N GLN A 27 19.91 19.08 2.37
CA GLN A 27 18.74 18.79 3.18
C GLN A 27 17.64 18.07 2.37
N LYS A 28 17.38 18.51 1.14
CA LYS A 28 16.42 17.86 0.23
C LYS A 28 16.81 16.40 -0.04
N ARG A 29 18.07 16.13 -0.40
CA ARG A 29 18.58 14.77 -0.66
C ARG A 29 18.54 13.91 0.59
N MET A 30 18.94 14.46 1.75
CA MET A 30 18.93 13.74 3.02
C MET A 30 17.49 13.38 3.43
N ALA A 31 16.54 14.30 3.34
CA ALA A 31 15.12 14.04 3.64
C ALA A 31 14.55 12.95 2.74
N LEU A 32 14.76 13.07 1.41
CA LEU A 32 14.29 12.04 0.46
C LEU A 32 14.92 10.68 0.74
N GLY A 33 16.23 10.63 0.95
CA GLY A 33 16.94 9.39 1.23
C GLY A 33 16.47 8.72 2.52
N LEU A 34 16.45 9.43 3.64
CA LEU A 34 16.08 8.87 4.94
C LEU A 34 14.60 8.47 4.99
N ILE A 35 13.69 9.34 4.54
CA ILE A 35 12.24 9.05 4.56
C ILE A 35 11.91 7.88 3.65
N SER A 36 12.52 7.80 2.46
CA SER A 36 12.28 6.69 1.53
C SER A 36 12.94 5.38 2.01
N SER A 37 14.11 5.44 2.64
CA SER A 37 14.74 4.25 3.25
C SER A 37 13.91 3.71 4.41
N CYS A 38 13.36 4.56 5.27
CA CYS A 38 12.39 4.14 6.29
C CYS A 38 11.15 3.49 5.67
N HIS A 39 10.68 4.00 4.53
CA HIS A 39 9.55 3.40 3.81
C HIS A 39 9.88 2.01 3.26
N VAL A 40 11.09 1.82 2.70
CA VAL A 40 11.60 0.46 2.34
C VAL A 40 11.54 -0.47 3.54
N LEU A 41 12.08 -0.03 4.68
CA LEU A 41 12.17 -0.87 5.89
C LEU A 41 10.80 -1.17 6.49
N ASN A 42 9.86 -0.23 6.49
CA ASN A 42 8.50 -0.47 6.97
C ASN A 42 7.77 -1.52 6.13
N HIS A 43 7.88 -1.43 4.80
CA HIS A 43 7.32 -2.46 3.92
C HIS A 43 8.08 -3.79 4.01
N LEU A 44 9.38 -3.75 4.23
CA LEU A 44 10.18 -4.94 4.49
C LEU A 44 9.74 -5.63 5.79
N GLN A 45 9.57 -4.88 6.90
CA GLN A 45 9.07 -5.40 8.18
C GLN A 45 7.68 -6.05 8.06
N TYR A 46 6.86 -5.57 7.14
CA TYR A 46 5.58 -6.20 6.82
C TYR A 46 5.77 -7.48 6.00
N SER A 47 6.61 -7.45 4.98
CA SER A 47 6.70 -8.54 4.00
C SER A 47 7.56 -9.72 4.47
N ILE A 48 8.55 -9.52 5.36
CA ILE A 48 9.31 -10.63 5.96
C ILE A 48 8.40 -11.57 6.77
N THR A 49 7.30 -11.06 7.33
CA THR A 49 6.38 -11.86 8.13
C THR A 49 5.72 -12.98 7.34
N SER A 50 5.55 -12.81 6.02
CA SER A 50 5.00 -13.85 5.15
C SER A 50 5.84 -15.14 5.14
N VAL A 51 7.15 -15.02 5.38
CA VAL A 51 8.09 -16.15 5.44
C VAL A 51 8.36 -16.59 6.89
N ILE A 52 8.46 -15.65 7.81
CA ILE A 52 8.81 -15.93 9.20
C ILE A 52 7.62 -16.46 10.01
N PHE A 53 6.41 -15.94 9.83
CA PHE A 53 5.25 -16.36 10.62
C PHE A 53 4.91 -17.85 10.47
N PRO A 54 5.00 -18.49 9.29
CA PRO A 54 4.83 -19.93 9.19
C PRO A 54 5.79 -20.74 10.08
N VAL A 55 7.02 -20.26 10.29
CA VAL A 55 8.00 -20.89 11.21
C VAL A 55 7.55 -20.71 12.67
N MET A 56 7.02 -19.52 13.02
CA MET A 56 6.57 -19.21 14.38
C MET A 56 5.29 -19.95 14.77
N MET A 57 4.45 -20.34 13.78
CA MET A 57 3.17 -21.03 14.05
C MET A 57 3.32 -22.24 14.93
N THR A 58 4.31 -23.08 14.65
CA THR A 58 4.57 -24.31 15.42
C THR A 58 5.07 -23.99 16.82
N GLU A 59 5.96 -23.01 16.94
CA GLU A 59 6.62 -22.67 18.19
C GLU A 59 5.71 -21.89 19.16
N LEU A 60 4.92 -20.96 18.63
CA LEU A 60 4.01 -20.12 19.42
C LEU A 60 2.58 -20.66 19.50
N GLY A 61 2.33 -21.85 18.93
CA GLY A 61 1.06 -22.59 19.06
C GLY A 61 -0.15 -21.93 18.41
N PHE A 62 -0.02 -21.34 17.20
CA PHE A 62 -1.16 -20.78 16.48
C PHE A 62 -1.28 -21.35 15.07
N GLY A 63 -2.52 -21.39 14.54
CA GLY A 63 -2.83 -21.93 13.21
C GLY A 63 -3.07 -20.84 12.16
N LEU A 64 -3.61 -21.24 11.01
CA LEU A 64 -3.90 -20.34 9.89
C LEU A 64 -4.95 -19.26 10.24
N VAL A 65 -5.88 -19.55 11.15
CA VAL A 65 -6.82 -18.55 11.69
C VAL A 65 -6.06 -17.48 12.48
N GLY A 66 -5.12 -17.88 13.34
CA GLY A 66 -4.26 -16.94 14.09
C GLY A 66 -3.40 -16.10 13.15
N LEU A 67 -2.84 -16.70 12.11
CA LEU A 67 -2.08 -16.01 11.06
C LEU A 67 -2.95 -14.98 10.33
N GLY A 68 -4.18 -15.34 9.99
CA GLY A 68 -5.16 -14.41 9.40
C GLY A 68 -5.56 -13.29 10.34
N PHE A 69 -5.76 -13.61 11.63
CA PHE A 69 -6.11 -12.63 12.65
C PHE A 69 -5.02 -11.55 12.80
N ILE A 70 -3.77 -11.96 12.97
CA ILE A 70 -2.67 -11.00 13.13
C ILE A 70 -2.47 -10.14 11.88
N SER A 71 -2.62 -10.72 10.68
CA SER A 71 -2.51 -9.99 9.42
C SER A 71 -3.67 -9.01 9.20
N ALA A 72 -4.90 -9.41 9.55
CA ALA A 72 -6.08 -8.57 9.48
C ALA A 72 -6.01 -7.40 10.49
N LEU A 73 -5.60 -7.69 11.72
CA LEU A 73 -5.43 -6.69 12.77
C LEU A 73 -4.34 -5.68 12.39
N SER A 74 -3.19 -6.16 11.91
CA SER A 74 -2.12 -5.31 11.37
C SER A 74 -2.62 -4.36 10.28
N SER A 75 -3.33 -4.89 9.29
CA SER A 75 -3.91 -4.05 8.23
C SER A 75 -4.87 -3.00 8.80
N PHE A 76 -5.72 -3.39 9.74
CA PHE A 76 -6.70 -2.50 10.33
C PHE A 76 -6.05 -1.39 11.16
N VAL A 77 -5.10 -1.74 12.03
CA VAL A 77 -4.37 -0.77 12.85
C VAL A 77 -3.50 0.13 11.99
N GLY A 78 -2.68 -0.47 11.12
CA GLY A 78 -1.70 0.27 10.30
C GLY A 78 -2.35 1.28 9.36
N GLN A 79 -3.48 0.95 8.76
CA GLN A 79 -4.19 1.87 7.85
C GLN A 79 -5.13 2.82 8.58
N GLY A 80 -5.82 2.35 9.64
CA GLY A 80 -6.73 3.18 10.43
C GLY A 80 -6.02 4.34 11.14
N LEU A 81 -4.85 4.08 11.70
CA LEU A 81 -4.06 5.10 12.40
C LEU A 81 -3.49 6.19 11.49
N GLN A 82 -3.39 5.96 10.16
CA GLN A 82 -2.93 6.99 9.23
C GLN A 82 -3.79 8.27 9.31
N VAL A 83 -5.11 8.12 9.49
CA VAL A 83 -6.03 9.25 9.65
C VAL A 83 -5.74 10.00 10.95
N ILE A 84 -5.48 9.26 12.03
CA ILE A 84 -5.15 9.83 13.36
C ILE A 84 -3.83 10.60 13.28
N TYR A 85 -2.80 10.05 12.65
CA TYR A 85 -1.53 10.75 12.45
C TYR A 85 -1.67 11.99 11.58
N GLY A 86 -2.53 11.97 10.58
CA GLY A 86 -2.88 13.17 9.81
C GLY A 86 -3.50 14.27 10.67
N PHE A 87 -4.34 13.91 11.66
CA PHE A 87 -4.90 14.86 12.63
C PHE A 87 -3.85 15.34 13.63
N LEU A 88 -3.04 14.45 14.19
CA LEU A 88 -1.98 14.79 15.15
C LEU A 88 -0.91 15.71 14.56
N ALA A 89 -0.74 15.72 13.23
CA ALA A 89 0.17 16.62 12.53
C ALA A 89 -0.20 18.11 12.65
N ASN A 90 -1.39 18.43 13.16
CA ASN A 90 -1.77 19.80 13.52
C ASN A 90 -1.18 20.25 14.88
N PHE A 91 -0.74 19.32 15.73
CA PHE A 91 -0.28 19.59 17.09
C PHE A 91 1.19 19.25 17.28
N PHE A 92 1.74 18.31 16.50
CA PHE A 92 3.10 17.81 16.66
C PHE A 92 3.90 17.94 15.36
N LYS A 93 5.21 18.10 15.49
CA LYS A 93 6.13 18.15 14.33
C LYS A 93 6.06 16.83 13.57
N ARG A 94 5.81 16.90 12.26
CA ARG A 94 5.69 15.73 11.37
C ARG A 94 6.95 14.88 11.36
N THR A 95 8.12 15.52 11.30
CA THR A 95 9.42 14.82 11.30
C THR A 95 9.67 14.09 12.62
N THR A 96 9.31 14.67 13.75
CA THR A 96 9.44 14.02 15.08
C THR A 96 8.53 12.81 15.18
N MET A 97 7.25 12.93 14.78
CA MET A 97 6.32 11.80 14.79
C MET A 97 6.80 10.66 13.88
N LEU A 98 7.33 11.00 12.71
CA LEU A 98 7.86 10.02 11.77
C LEU A 98 9.12 9.32 12.33
N ALA A 99 10.02 10.08 12.96
CA ALA A 99 11.24 9.55 13.58
C ALA A 99 10.90 8.62 14.76
N VAL A 100 10.06 9.09 15.70
CA VAL A 100 9.61 8.28 16.83
C VAL A 100 8.89 7.02 16.37
N GLY A 101 8.01 7.14 15.35
CA GLY A 101 7.33 5.99 14.77
C GLY A 101 8.30 4.93 14.28
N ASN A 102 9.32 5.31 13.51
CA ASN A 102 10.33 4.37 13.00
C ASN A 102 11.24 3.79 14.11
N VAL A 103 11.52 4.55 15.17
CA VAL A 103 12.19 4.02 16.38
C VAL A 103 11.33 2.96 17.05
N VAL A 104 10.03 3.21 17.21
CA VAL A 104 9.07 2.21 17.73
C VAL A 104 9.04 0.96 16.86
N VAL A 105 9.03 1.08 15.52
CA VAL A 105 9.14 -0.06 14.61
C VAL A 105 10.39 -0.88 14.90
N GLY A 106 11.57 -0.23 15.01
CA GLY A 106 12.83 -0.91 15.26
C GLY A 106 12.85 -1.64 16.60
N LEU A 107 12.47 -0.95 17.68
CA LEU A 107 12.44 -1.54 19.04
C LEU A 107 11.42 -2.68 19.14
N SER A 108 10.22 -2.51 18.55
CA SER A 108 9.20 -3.55 18.56
C SER A 108 9.57 -4.76 17.70
N ALA A 109 10.29 -4.56 16.59
CA ALA A 109 10.86 -5.66 15.82
C ALA A 109 11.89 -6.42 16.64
N MET A 110 12.83 -5.72 17.29
CA MET A 110 13.84 -6.35 18.16
C MET A 110 13.21 -7.07 19.35
N SER A 111 12.14 -6.54 19.94
CA SER A 111 11.45 -7.18 21.09
C SER A 111 10.86 -8.55 20.74
N GLN A 112 10.68 -8.86 19.46
CA GLN A 112 10.21 -10.18 19.02
C GLN A 112 11.20 -11.29 19.34
N TYR A 113 12.45 -10.99 19.65
CA TYR A 113 13.44 -11.94 20.17
C TYR A 113 12.96 -12.66 21.43
N PHE A 114 12.19 -11.95 22.29
CA PHE A 114 11.76 -12.42 23.61
C PHE A 114 10.35 -13.03 23.59
N LEU A 115 9.73 -13.23 22.43
CA LEU A 115 8.36 -13.75 22.36
C LEU A 115 8.30 -15.20 22.83
N ALA A 116 7.34 -15.47 23.72
CA ALA A 116 7.05 -16.78 24.26
C ALA A 116 5.66 -17.32 23.85
N ASN A 117 4.77 -16.47 23.36
CA ASN A 117 3.39 -16.85 23.04
C ASN A 117 2.75 -15.95 21.97
N PHE A 118 1.62 -16.40 21.42
CA PHE A 118 0.89 -15.68 20.40
C PHE A 118 0.37 -14.28 20.82
N PRO A 119 -0.19 -14.04 22.05
CA PRO A 119 -0.58 -12.70 22.48
C PRO A 119 0.58 -11.69 22.48
N GLN A 120 1.78 -12.09 22.87
CA GLN A 120 2.96 -11.23 22.82
C GLN A 120 3.33 -10.88 21.38
N LEU A 121 3.22 -11.85 20.45
CA LEU A 121 3.41 -11.60 19.02
C LEU A 121 2.41 -10.56 18.50
N VAL A 122 1.12 -10.70 18.87
CA VAL A 122 0.07 -9.73 18.50
C VAL A 122 0.42 -8.34 19.02
N ALA A 123 0.83 -8.22 20.29
CA ALA A 123 1.20 -6.93 20.87
C ALA A 123 2.41 -6.28 20.19
N ALA A 124 3.46 -7.05 19.94
CA ALA A 124 4.65 -6.57 19.22
C ALA A 124 4.30 -6.13 17.79
N ARG A 125 3.43 -6.88 17.13
CA ARG A 125 2.98 -6.55 15.78
C ARG A 125 2.16 -5.28 15.72
N VAL A 126 1.19 -5.12 16.64
CA VAL A 126 0.41 -3.87 16.76
C VAL A 126 1.33 -2.68 17.03
N ALA A 127 2.36 -2.83 17.87
CA ALA A 127 3.31 -1.75 18.12
C ALA A 127 4.11 -1.37 16.86
N ILE A 128 4.52 -2.34 16.03
CA ILE A 128 5.13 -2.08 14.71
C ILE A 128 4.16 -1.29 13.82
N ASP A 129 2.87 -1.69 13.77
CA ASP A 129 1.88 -1.05 12.92
C ASP A 129 1.56 0.38 13.39
N VAL A 130 1.50 0.62 14.69
CA VAL A 130 1.41 1.96 15.28
C VAL A 130 2.60 2.82 14.84
N GLY A 131 3.81 2.29 14.97
CA GLY A 131 5.03 3.02 14.61
C GLY A 131 5.18 3.29 13.11
N SER A 132 4.71 2.38 12.25
CA SER A 132 4.82 2.50 10.79
C SER A 132 3.72 3.37 10.15
N SER A 133 2.56 3.51 10.82
CA SER A 133 1.39 4.23 10.31
C SER A 133 1.65 5.68 9.86
N PRO A 134 2.51 6.49 10.52
CA PRO A 134 2.79 7.86 10.06
C PRO A 134 3.54 7.94 8.73
N GLN A 135 4.15 6.84 8.26
CA GLN A 135 5.05 6.84 7.11
C GLN A 135 4.38 7.37 5.83
N HIS A 136 3.18 6.90 5.51
CA HIS A 136 2.48 7.34 4.30
C HIS A 136 2.01 8.79 4.39
N PRO A 137 1.20 9.23 5.38
CA PRO A 137 0.68 10.58 5.40
C PRO A 137 1.76 11.62 5.69
N LEU A 138 2.63 11.38 6.68
CA LEU A 138 3.62 12.38 7.08
C LEU A 138 4.83 12.37 6.16
N GLY A 139 5.34 11.20 5.75
CA GLY A 139 6.43 11.10 4.78
C GLY A 139 6.11 11.81 3.47
N SER A 140 4.92 11.54 2.91
CA SER A 140 4.43 12.21 1.70
C SER A 140 4.26 13.72 1.90
N SER A 141 3.72 14.15 3.04
CA SER A 141 3.55 15.57 3.38
C SER A 141 4.88 16.31 3.47
N ILE A 142 5.87 15.74 4.17
CA ILE A 142 7.22 16.31 4.30
C ILE A 142 7.87 16.43 2.93
N LEU A 143 7.91 15.35 2.14
CA LEU A 143 8.55 15.35 0.81
C LEU A 143 7.89 16.31 -0.17
N SER A 144 6.56 16.46 -0.10
CA SER A 144 5.84 17.45 -0.92
C SER A 144 6.28 18.88 -0.65
N ARG A 145 6.72 19.20 0.58
CA ARG A 145 7.23 20.52 0.96
C ARG A 145 8.70 20.72 0.57
N TYR A 146 9.49 19.65 0.67
CA TYR A 146 10.89 19.68 0.23
C TYR A 146 11.05 19.81 -1.28
N TYR A 147 10.08 19.32 -2.06
CA TYR A 147 10.12 19.27 -3.53
C TYR A 147 8.87 19.91 -4.17
N PRO A 148 8.61 21.22 -3.94
CA PRO A 148 7.38 21.85 -4.43
C PRO A 148 7.26 21.84 -5.96
N GLN A 149 8.38 22.02 -6.70
CA GLN A 149 8.42 22.00 -8.16
C GLN A 149 8.50 20.59 -8.76
N ALA A 150 8.99 19.60 -8.00
CA ALA A 150 9.15 18.21 -8.43
C ALA A 150 8.36 17.24 -7.54
N ARG A 151 7.19 17.67 -7.02
CA ARG A 151 6.38 16.94 -6.05
C ARG A 151 6.00 15.53 -6.55
N GLY A 152 5.53 15.45 -7.80
CA GLY A 152 5.15 14.16 -8.39
C GLY A 152 6.30 13.16 -8.42
N TRP A 153 7.49 13.60 -8.83
CA TRP A 153 8.68 12.75 -8.84
C TRP A 153 9.07 12.27 -7.44
N ALA A 154 9.14 13.19 -6.47
CA ALA A 154 9.55 12.85 -5.10
C ALA A 154 8.58 11.84 -4.43
N LEU A 155 7.26 12.03 -4.63
CA LEU A 155 6.24 11.11 -4.12
C LEU A 155 6.29 9.76 -4.84
N THR A 156 6.47 9.73 -6.16
CA THR A 156 6.64 8.49 -6.92
C THR A 156 7.87 7.72 -6.45
N PHE A 157 9.00 8.40 -6.26
CA PHE A 157 10.22 7.79 -5.72
C PHE A 157 9.97 7.18 -4.34
N HIS A 158 9.32 7.91 -3.44
CA HIS A 158 8.98 7.45 -2.10
C HIS A 158 8.05 6.22 -2.11
N HIS A 159 7.00 6.22 -2.95
CA HIS A 159 6.11 5.06 -3.07
C HIS A 159 6.80 3.86 -3.71
N SER A 160 7.64 4.08 -4.72
CA SER A 160 8.43 3.01 -5.33
C SER A 160 9.42 2.38 -4.35
N ALA A 161 9.97 3.17 -3.43
CA ALA A 161 10.81 2.66 -2.34
C ALA A 161 10.03 1.70 -1.43
N GLY A 162 8.80 2.03 -1.04
CA GLY A 162 7.93 1.10 -0.31
C GLY A 162 7.68 -0.21 -1.07
N ASN A 163 7.35 -0.12 -2.35
CA ASN A 163 7.16 -1.31 -3.20
C ASN A 163 8.42 -2.18 -3.28
N LEU A 164 9.60 -1.56 -3.34
CA LEU A 164 10.89 -2.28 -3.29
C LEU A 164 11.03 -3.05 -1.98
N GLY A 165 10.68 -2.46 -0.83
CA GLY A 165 10.68 -3.14 0.46
C GLY A 165 9.76 -4.37 0.49
N SER A 166 8.57 -4.25 -0.08
CA SER A 166 7.62 -5.37 -0.21
C SER A 166 8.17 -6.48 -1.11
N PHE A 167 8.86 -6.13 -2.18
CA PHE A 167 9.42 -7.07 -3.15
C PHE A 167 10.61 -7.84 -2.56
N ILE A 168 11.56 -7.15 -1.94
CA ILE A 168 12.79 -7.79 -1.42
C ILE A 168 12.58 -8.52 -0.09
N GLY A 169 11.51 -8.19 0.66
CA GLY A 169 11.29 -8.74 2.00
C GLY A 169 11.23 -10.26 2.06
N PRO A 170 10.42 -10.95 1.24
CA PRO A 170 10.39 -12.41 1.24
C PRO A 170 11.76 -13.04 0.91
N ALA A 171 12.51 -12.48 -0.05
CA ALA A 171 13.85 -12.94 -0.36
C ALA A 171 14.83 -12.71 0.81
N ALA A 172 14.77 -11.53 1.44
CA ALA A 172 15.60 -11.20 2.60
C ALA A 172 15.32 -12.12 3.80
N ALA A 173 14.03 -12.38 4.07
CA ALA A 173 13.64 -13.32 5.12
C ALA A 173 14.07 -14.76 4.81
N SER A 174 13.91 -15.20 3.55
CA SER A 174 14.35 -16.52 3.10
C SER A 174 15.86 -16.70 3.28
N LEU A 175 16.62 -15.70 2.90
CA LEU A 175 18.09 -15.70 3.08
C LEU A 175 18.46 -15.68 4.56
N ALA A 176 17.81 -14.86 5.37
CA ALA A 176 18.05 -14.79 6.80
C ALA A 176 17.85 -16.15 7.48
N LEU A 177 16.73 -16.83 7.18
CA LEU A 177 16.41 -18.15 7.77
C LEU A 177 17.35 -19.29 7.34
N LEU A 178 18.22 -19.09 6.34
CA LEU A 178 19.29 -20.04 6.01
C LEU A 178 20.48 -19.97 6.97
N TYR A 179 20.70 -18.80 7.60
CA TYR A 179 21.88 -18.53 8.41
C TYR A 179 21.59 -18.23 9.89
N MET A 180 20.34 -17.92 10.22
CA MET A 180 19.93 -17.55 11.58
C MET A 180 18.48 -17.99 11.86
N ASP A 181 18.13 -18.08 13.15
CA ASP A 181 16.75 -18.29 13.56
C ASP A 181 15.88 -17.04 13.35
N TRP A 182 14.57 -17.21 13.44
CA TRP A 182 13.62 -16.12 13.20
C TRP A 182 13.73 -14.98 14.24
N ARG A 183 14.14 -15.27 15.46
CA ARG A 183 14.34 -14.27 16.53
C ARG A 183 15.49 -13.33 16.17
N THR A 184 16.63 -13.92 15.82
CA THR A 184 17.80 -13.17 15.35
C THR A 184 17.51 -12.38 14.09
N ALA A 185 16.72 -12.93 13.15
CA ALA A 185 16.31 -12.21 11.94
C ALA A 185 15.51 -10.94 12.28
N PHE A 186 14.55 -10.99 13.20
CA PHE A 186 13.83 -9.80 13.65
C PHE A 186 14.72 -8.77 14.33
N VAL A 187 15.74 -9.19 15.10
CA VAL A 187 16.73 -8.26 15.67
C VAL A 187 17.50 -7.55 14.56
N VAL A 188 18.00 -8.27 13.57
CA VAL A 188 18.75 -7.68 12.45
C VAL A 188 17.90 -6.65 11.69
N PHE A 189 16.70 -7.01 11.30
CA PHE A 189 15.81 -6.09 10.60
C PHE A 189 15.33 -4.93 11.50
N GLY A 190 15.18 -5.18 12.81
CA GLY A 190 14.82 -4.17 13.79
C GLY A 190 15.94 -3.15 14.01
N VAL A 191 17.20 -3.59 14.09
CA VAL A 191 18.37 -2.71 14.19
C VAL A 191 18.46 -1.78 12.98
N LEU A 192 18.26 -2.29 11.76
CA LEU A 192 18.23 -1.46 10.55
C LEU A 192 17.13 -0.38 10.63
N SER A 193 15.93 -0.76 11.06
CA SER A 193 14.81 0.19 11.22
C SER A 193 15.11 1.22 12.32
N LEU A 194 15.71 0.82 13.42
CA LEU A 194 16.10 1.70 14.52
C LEU A 194 17.15 2.74 14.07
N ILE A 195 18.20 2.30 13.37
CA ILE A 195 19.25 3.20 12.86
C ILE A 195 18.66 4.24 11.91
N MET A 196 17.80 3.83 10.98
CA MET A 196 17.16 4.75 10.04
C MET A 196 16.17 5.67 10.76
N GLY A 197 15.41 5.16 11.74
CA GLY A 197 14.51 5.96 12.57
C GLY A 197 15.24 7.04 13.37
N LEU A 198 16.38 6.69 13.98
CA LEU A 198 17.26 7.67 14.64
C LEU A 198 17.82 8.69 13.65
N GLY A 199 18.15 8.25 12.43
CA GLY A 199 18.59 9.13 11.35
C GLY A 199 17.56 10.21 10.99
N LEU A 200 16.27 9.91 11.08
CA LEU A 200 15.18 10.86 10.75
C LEU A 200 15.13 12.08 11.67
N PHE A 201 15.67 12.01 12.89
CA PHE A 201 15.78 13.21 13.74
C PHE A 201 16.67 14.31 13.17
N ARG A 202 17.48 13.99 12.14
CA ARG A 202 18.28 14.98 11.40
C ARG A 202 17.48 15.72 10.32
N VAL A 203 16.28 15.24 9.97
CA VAL A 203 15.41 15.88 8.99
C VAL A 203 14.71 17.08 9.66
N VAL A 204 14.97 18.27 9.13
CA VAL A 204 14.36 19.51 9.63
C VAL A 204 12.90 19.61 9.18
N ASP A 205 12.02 20.04 10.06
CA ASP A 205 10.64 20.33 9.67
C ASP A 205 10.53 21.77 9.19
N HIS A 206 10.35 21.97 7.89
CA HIS A 206 10.14 23.29 7.29
C HIS A 206 8.67 23.74 7.36
N SER A 207 7.86 23.17 8.25
CA SER A 207 6.44 23.51 8.40
C SER A 207 6.18 24.76 9.22
N ASP A 208 7.14 25.18 10.05
CA ASP A 208 6.96 26.22 11.06
C ASP A 208 6.87 27.66 10.49
N GLY A 209 7.01 27.84 9.16
CA GLY A 209 6.99 29.17 8.52
C GLY A 209 5.78 29.47 7.63
N ASN A 210 4.94 28.49 7.26
CA ASN A 210 4.00 28.69 6.17
C ASN A 210 2.51 28.32 6.46
N GLU A 211 2.16 28.01 7.69
CA GLU A 211 0.73 27.81 8.02
C GLU A 211 -0.05 29.13 8.16
N ALA A 212 0.66 30.29 8.21
CA ALA A 212 0.06 31.62 8.20
C ALA A 212 -0.31 32.13 6.78
N SER A 213 0.21 31.55 5.71
CA SER A 213 -0.21 31.88 4.35
C SER A 213 -1.41 31.01 3.99
N GLY A 214 -2.59 31.61 4.17
CA GLY A 214 -3.90 31.03 3.88
C GLY A 214 -4.07 30.56 2.43
N THR A 215 -3.40 29.51 2.05
CA THR A 215 -3.84 28.68 0.94
C THR A 215 -5.16 28.10 1.39
N LYS A 216 -6.25 28.68 0.91
CA LYS A 216 -7.63 28.19 1.11
C LYS A 216 -7.58 26.68 0.95
N ARG A 217 -7.67 25.97 2.09
CA ARG A 217 -7.89 24.51 2.11
C ARG A 217 -9.04 24.31 1.15
N LYS A 218 -8.81 23.64 -0.01
CA LYS A 218 -9.91 23.27 -0.90
C LYS A 218 -11.02 22.74 -0.02
N ALA A 219 -12.23 23.30 -0.14
CA ALA A 219 -13.35 22.92 0.71
C ALA A 219 -13.39 21.40 0.75
N LYS A 220 -13.36 20.83 1.96
CA LYS A 220 -13.54 19.37 2.13
C LYS A 220 -14.76 19.01 1.33
N ALA A 221 -14.67 18.00 0.46
CA ALA A 221 -15.83 17.49 -0.24
C ALA A 221 -16.96 17.33 0.78
N GLY A 222 -18.04 18.08 0.61
CA GLY A 222 -19.18 18.01 1.51
C GLY A 222 -19.75 16.58 1.50
N PHE A 223 -20.54 16.23 2.50
CA PHE A 223 -21.19 14.91 2.57
C PHE A 223 -21.96 14.58 1.27
N ASP A 224 -22.48 15.59 0.61
CA ASP A 224 -23.18 15.48 -0.68
C ASP A 224 -22.29 14.92 -1.80
N ALA A 225 -20.98 15.22 -1.83
CA ALA A 225 -20.04 14.65 -2.81
C ALA A 225 -19.89 13.13 -2.64
N TYR A 226 -19.84 12.65 -1.41
CA TYR A 226 -19.82 11.21 -1.12
C TYR A 226 -21.11 10.53 -1.55
N LEU A 227 -22.27 11.16 -1.29
CA LEU A 227 -23.57 10.63 -1.72
C LEU A 227 -23.68 10.61 -3.25
N GLN A 228 -23.17 11.63 -3.95
CA GLN A 228 -23.12 11.66 -5.40
C GLN A 228 -22.26 10.51 -5.96
N CYS A 229 -21.07 10.31 -5.40
CA CYS A 229 -20.20 9.19 -5.79
C CYS A 229 -20.85 7.82 -5.54
N LEU A 230 -21.58 7.64 -4.44
CA LEU A 230 -22.32 6.40 -4.16
C LEU A 230 -23.52 6.19 -5.09
N LYS A 231 -24.09 7.25 -5.65
CA LYS A 231 -25.16 7.19 -6.67
C LYS A 231 -24.59 6.99 -8.08
N ASP A 232 -23.32 7.34 -8.30
CA ASP A 232 -22.68 7.08 -9.60
C ASP A 232 -22.44 5.59 -9.77
N ARG A 233 -23.08 5.02 -10.78
CA ARG A 233 -23.05 3.58 -11.06
C ARG A 233 -21.63 3.08 -11.32
N ASN A 234 -20.81 3.83 -12.06
CA ASN A 234 -19.48 3.42 -12.44
C ASN A 234 -18.54 3.42 -11.23
N ILE A 235 -18.59 4.47 -10.40
CA ILE A 235 -17.78 4.58 -9.16
C ILE A 235 -18.20 3.50 -8.18
N LEU A 236 -19.51 3.30 -7.96
CA LEU A 236 -20.04 2.31 -7.03
C LEU A 236 -19.60 0.89 -7.43
N PHE A 237 -19.91 0.47 -8.67
CA PHE A 237 -19.59 -0.89 -9.10
C PHE A 237 -18.09 -1.15 -9.19
N THR A 238 -17.27 -0.16 -9.58
CA THR A 238 -15.81 -0.29 -9.57
C THR A 238 -15.28 -0.46 -8.14
N SER A 239 -15.85 0.24 -7.16
CA SER A 239 -15.49 0.07 -5.74
C SER A 239 -15.93 -1.30 -5.21
N LEU A 240 -17.11 -1.78 -5.61
CA LEU A 240 -17.58 -3.14 -5.26
C LEU A 240 -16.71 -4.25 -5.87
N VAL A 241 -16.15 -4.05 -7.07
CA VAL A 241 -15.15 -4.98 -7.65
C VAL A 241 -13.92 -5.08 -6.75
N LEU A 242 -13.45 -3.95 -6.20
CA LEU A 242 -12.34 -3.97 -5.26
C LEU A 242 -12.71 -4.73 -3.97
N MET A 243 -13.90 -4.50 -3.43
CA MET A 243 -14.39 -5.13 -2.20
C MET A 243 -14.48 -6.65 -2.35
N VAL A 244 -15.16 -7.12 -3.38
CA VAL A 244 -15.40 -8.55 -3.61
C VAL A 244 -14.11 -9.26 -3.96
N GLY A 245 -13.32 -8.73 -4.90
CA GLY A 245 -12.07 -9.33 -5.34
C GLY A 245 -10.90 -9.23 -4.35
N ALA A 246 -11.11 -8.70 -3.14
CA ALA A 246 -10.04 -8.54 -2.14
C ALA A 246 -9.54 -9.89 -1.56
N ALA A 247 -10.30 -10.99 -1.71
CA ALA A 247 -9.90 -12.32 -1.27
C ALA A 247 -8.57 -12.81 -1.89
N GLY A 248 -8.19 -12.28 -3.06
CA GLY A 248 -6.90 -12.57 -3.67
C GLY A 248 -5.96 -11.35 -3.74
N ARG A 249 -6.18 -10.32 -2.93
CA ARG A 249 -5.34 -9.11 -2.95
C ARG A 249 -3.90 -9.44 -2.54
N GLY A 250 -2.94 -9.00 -3.39
CA GLY A 250 -1.52 -9.34 -3.26
C GLY A 250 -0.89 -8.99 -1.92
N THR A 251 -1.30 -7.90 -1.28
CA THR A 251 -0.76 -7.43 0.01
C THR A 251 -1.46 -8.01 1.24
N GLY A 252 -2.62 -8.69 1.10
CA GLY A 252 -3.37 -9.30 2.20
C GLY A 252 -3.23 -10.81 2.17
N VAL A 253 -4.18 -11.47 1.50
CA VAL A 253 -4.28 -12.93 1.48
C VAL A 253 -3.03 -13.60 0.91
N ASN A 254 -2.49 -13.11 -0.21
CA ASN A 254 -1.33 -13.72 -0.84
C ASN A 254 -0.06 -13.63 0.02
N MET A 255 0.21 -12.47 0.61
CA MET A 255 1.37 -12.31 1.50
C MET A 255 1.22 -13.13 2.79
N THR A 256 -0.02 -13.40 3.19
CA THR A 256 -0.29 -14.15 4.42
C THR A 256 -0.21 -15.66 4.21
N TYR A 257 -0.76 -16.18 3.10
CA TYR A 257 -1.05 -17.61 2.99
C TYR A 257 -0.30 -18.35 1.90
N LEU A 258 0.38 -17.67 0.95
CA LEU A 258 1.09 -18.39 -0.12
C LEU A 258 2.27 -19.19 0.39
N VAL A 259 3.05 -18.69 1.36
CA VAL A 259 4.17 -19.48 1.92
C VAL A 259 3.66 -20.72 2.66
N PRO A 260 2.68 -20.65 3.59
CA PRO A 260 2.04 -21.84 4.16
C PRO A 260 1.50 -22.81 3.10
N PHE A 261 0.88 -22.30 2.04
CA PHE A 261 0.40 -23.11 0.93
C PHE A 261 1.54 -23.85 0.22
N PHE A 262 2.63 -23.17 -0.15
CA PHE A 262 3.78 -23.81 -0.80
C PHE A 262 4.45 -24.86 0.09
N MET A 263 4.57 -24.57 1.39
CA MET A 263 5.09 -25.55 2.36
C MET A 263 4.21 -26.81 2.41
N HIS A 264 2.89 -26.63 2.44
CA HIS A 264 1.94 -27.74 2.45
C HIS A 264 1.92 -28.51 1.13
N GLN A 265 1.85 -27.81 0.00
CA GLN A 265 1.64 -28.39 -1.33
C GLN A 265 2.86 -29.11 -1.88
N PHE A 266 4.06 -28.56 -1.62
CA PHE A 266 5.32 -29.02 -2.23
C PHE A 266 6.33 -29.55 -1.20
N GLY A 267 6.01 -29.51 0.09
CA GLY A 267 6.94 -29.93 1.16
C GLY A 267 8.21 -29.05 1.27
N VAL A 268 8.19 -27.83 0.71
CA VAL A 268 9.34 -26.92 0.79
C VAL A 268 9.45 -26.27 2.18
N SER A 269 10.64 -25.85 2.55
CA SER A 269 10.85 -25.05 3.77
C SER A 269 10.20 -23.65 3.63
N ALA A 270 10.06 -22.94 4.75
CA ALA A 270 9.61 -21.55 4.74
C ALA A 270 10.50 -20.67 3.85
N SER A 271 11.83 -20.86 3.87
CA SER A 271 12.75 -20.18 2.96
C SER A 271 12.46 -20.50 1.49
N GLY A 272 12.23 -21.78 1.15
CA GLY A 272 11.83 -22.18 -0.20
C GLY A 272 10.51 -21.54 -0.64
N GLY A 273 9.51 -21.53 0.24
CA GLY A 273 8.22 -20.86 0.03
C GLY A 273 8.38 -19.35 -0.17
N GLY A 274 9.29 -18.72 0.57
CA GLY A 274 9.60 -17.29 0.41
C GLY A 274 10.30 -16.97 -0.91
N VAL A 275 11.15 -17.86 -1.43
CA VAL A 275 11.72 -17.73 -2.79
C VAL A 275 10.60 -17.77 -3.84
N LEU A 276 9.66 -18.73 -3.74
CA LEU A 276 8.51 -18.81 -4.64
C LEU A 276 7.63 -17.56 -4.58
N LEU A 277 7.41 -17.04 -3.37
CA LEU A 277 6.68 -15.77 -3.19
C LEU A 277 7.42 -14.60 -3.84
N THR A 278 8.76 -14.55 -3.76
CA THR A 278 9.57 -13.53 -4.42
C THR A 278 9.45 -13.61 -5.95
N VAL A 279 9.45 -14.81 -6.52
CA VAL A 279 9.23 -15.03 -7.97
C VAL A 279 7.86 -14.49 -8.38
N MET A 280 6.81 -14.79 -7.62
CA MET A 280 5.47 -14.25 -7.87
C MET A 280 5.44 -12.71 -7.77
N GLN A 281 6.10 -12.13 -6.76
CA GLN A 281 6.17 -10.68 -6.57
C GLN A 281 6.93 -9.96 -7.69
N ALA A 282 7.97 -10.58 -8.26
CA ALA A 282 8.69 -10.03 -9.42
C ALA A 282 7.75 -9.84 -10.63
N ALA A 283 6.93 -10.84 -10.93
CA ALA A 283 5.91 -10.73 -11.97
C ALA A 283 4.82 -9.71 -11.62
N GLY A 284 4.46 -9.63 -10.33
CA GLY A 284 3.52 -8.64 -9.80
C GLY A 284 4.03 -7.19 -9.83
N LEU A 285 5.33 -6.97 -9.97
CA LEU A 285 5.91 -5.64 -10.16
C LEU A 285 5.81 -5.20 -11.65
N VAL A 286 6.12 -6.09 -12.58
CA VAL A 286 6.18 -5.80 -14.02
C VAL A 286 4.83 -5.96 -14.70
N GLY A 287 4.07 -7.00 -14.33
CA GLY A 287 2.80 -7.36 -14.97
C GLY A 287 1.76 -6.23 -14.96
N PRO A 288 1.49 -5.57 -13.82
CA PRO A 288 0.55 -4.45 -13.77
C PRO A 288 0.89 -3.31 -14.72
N LEU A 289 2.18 -3.00 -14.89
CA LEU A 289 2.64 -1.94 -15.80
C LEU A 289 2.35 -2.32 -17.26
N ALA A 290 2.68 -3.55 -17.64
CA ALA A 290 2.43 -4.05 -18.99
C ALA A 290 0.92 -4.11 -19.31
N ILE A 291 0.11 -4.60 -18.38
CA ILE A 291 -1.34 -4.73 -18.55
C ILE A 291 -2.02 -3.34 -18.57
N ALA A 292 -1.57 -2.39 -17.74
CA ALA A 292 -2.07 -1.02 -17.75
C ALA A 292 -1.72 -0.32 -19.07
N TRP A 293 -0.48 -0.42 -19.54
CA TRP A 293 -0.06 0.09 -20.83
C TRP A 293 -0.91 -0.48 -21.98
N PHE A 294 -1.14 -1.79 -21.97
CA PHE A 294 -1.98 -2.47 -22.96
C PHE A 294 -3.43 -1.96 -22.92
N SER A 295 -3.97 -1.76 -21.69
CA SER A 295 -5.29 -1.21 -21.48
C SER A 295 -5.44 0.21 -22.03
N ASP A 296 -4.41 1.06 -21.82
CA ASP A 296 -4.41 2.42 -22.33
C ASP A 296 -4.32 2.45 -23.88
N ARG A 297 -3.51 1.58 -24.45
CA ARG A 297 -3.34 1.48 -25.92
C ARG A 297 -4.62 1.02 -26.65
N ILE A 298 -5.37 0.10 -26.04
CA ILE A 298 -6.65 -0.40 -26.62
C ILE A 298 -7.80 0.58 -26.37
N GLY A 299 -7.74 1.40 -25.30
CA GLY A 299 -8.82 2.29 -24.89
C GLY A 299 -10.03 1.59 -24.26
N LYS A 300 -9.95 0.27 -24.00
CA LYS A 300 -11.03 -0.55 -23.44
C LYS A 300 -10.70 -1.04 -22.04
N ARG A 301 -10.65 -0.12 -21.06
CA ARG A 301 -10.21 -0.42 -19.72
C ARG A 301 -11.09 -1.46 -19.01
N ARG A 302 -12.40 -1.37 -19.17
CA ARG A 302 -13.35 -2.35 -18.61
C ARG A 302 -13.07 -3.76 -19.13
N GLY A 303 -12.95 -3.92 -20.46
CA GLY A 303 -12.70 -5.22 -21.08
C GLY A 303 -11.39 -5.84 -20.64
N VAL A 304 -10.30 -5.04 -20.58
CA VAL A 304 -8.99 -5.50 -20.09
C VAL A 304 -9.06 -5.89 -18.61
N THR A 305 -9.79 -5.13 -17.78
CA THR A 305 -9.98 -5.47 -16.36
C THR A 305 -10.78 -6.77 -16.20
N GLN A 306 -11.83 -6.99 -17.00
CA GLN A 306 -12.59 -8.24 -17.01
C GLN A 306 -11.71 -9.43 -17.39
N ALA A 307 -10.93 -9.31 -18.46
CA ALA A 307 -9.98 -10.35 -18.88
C ALA A 307 -8.93 -10.64 -17.80
N THR A 308 -8.41 -9.59 -17.14
CA THR A 308 -7.46 -9.70 -16.03
C THR A 308 -8.07 -10.46 -14.84
N LEU A 309 -9.32 -10.18 -14.49
CA LEU A 309 -10.02 -10.89 -13.41
C LEU A 309 -10.28 -12.37 -13.77
N LEU A 310 -10.68 -12.64 -15.01
CA LEU A 310 -10.87 -14.02 -15.48
C LEU A 310 -9.56 -14.80 -15.44
N LEU A 311 -8.48 -14.22 -15.95
CA LEU A 311 -7.15 -14.85 -15.94
C LEU A 311 -6.64 -15.00 -14.49
N SER A 312 -6.92 -14.05 -13.60
CA SER A 312 -6.62 -14.20 -12.17
C SER A 312 -7.35 -15.43 -11.58
N ALA A 313 -8.64 -15.59 -11.89
CA ALA A 313 -9.42 -16.76 -11.43
C ALA A 313 -8.84 -18.07 -11.95
N VAL A 314 -8.56 -18.15 -13.26
CA VAL A 314 -8.00 -19.33 -13.92
C VAL A 314 -6.64 -19.69 -13.33
N MET A 315 -5.72 -18.72 -13.20
CA MET A 315 -4.38 -18.95 -12.64
C MET A 315 -4.45 -19.35 -11.16
N THR A 316 -5.42 -18.82 -10.40
CA THR A 316 -5.66 -19.20 -8.99
C THR A 316 -6.10 -20.66 -8.88
N VAL A 317 -7.02 -21.11 -9.75
CA VAL A 317 -7.47 -22.51 -9.77
C VAL A 317 -6.32 -23.43 -10.18
N PHE A 318 -5.56 -23.09 -11.23
CA PHE A 318 -4.43 -23.92 -11.63
C PHE A 318 -3.37 -24.04 -10.55
N LEU A 319 -3.17 -22.99 -9.73
CA LEU A 319 -2.13 -22.99 -8.71
C LEU A 319 -2.26 -24.16 -7.73
N VAL A 320 -3.49 -24.53 -7.35
CA VAL A 320 -3.75 -25.62 -6.40
C VAL A 320 -3.67 -27.03 -7.02
N HIS A 321 -3.63 -27.13 -8.35
CA HIS A 321 -3.56 -28.42 -9.05
C HIS A 321 -2.15 -28.88 -9.39
N HIS A 322 -1.13 -28.04 -9.17
CA HIS A 322 0.26 -28.43 -9.33
C HIS A 322 0.70 -29.35 -8.19
N SER A 323 1.26 -30.51 -8.51
CA SER A 323 1.83 -31.46 -7.58
C SER A 323 3.36 -31.36 -7.45
N SER A 324 3.99 -30.59 -8.31
CA SER A 324 5.46 -30.45 -8.38
C SER A 324 5.88 -29.05 -8.84
N LEU A 325 7.12 -28.66 -8.53
CA LEU A 325 7.74 -27.43 -8.98
C LEU A 325 8.23 -27.54 -10.43
N SER A 326 7.30 -27.80 -11.36
CA SER A 326 7.59 -27.93 -12.78
C SER A 326 7.69 -26.57 -13.50
N VAL A 327 8.18 -26.55 -14.73
CA VAL A 327 8.19 -25.34 -15.56
C VAL A 327 6.79 -24.75 -15.70
N LEU A 328 5.76 -25.60 -15.80
CA LEU A 328 4.36 -25.17 -15.88
C LEU A 328 3.89 -24.48 -14.61
N PHE A 329 4.34 -24.98 -13.44
CA PHE A 329 4.07 -24.31 -12.15
C PHE A 329 4.69 -22.90 -12.13
N TYR A 330 5.98 -22.75 -12.52
CA TYR A 330 6.62 -21.44 -12.54
C TYR A 330 5.96 -20.48 -13.52
N ALA A 331 5.57 -20.97 -14.71
CA ALA A 331 4.81 -20.17 -15.67
C ALA A 331 3.47 -19.70 -15.09
N ASN A 332 2.71 -20.62 -14.41
CA ASN A 332 1.48 -20.26 -13.73
C ASN A 332 1.72 -19.24 -12.60
N LEU A 333 2.75 -19.44 -11.78
CA LEU A 333 3.09 -18.56 -10.66
C LEU A 333 3.40 -17.13 -11.12
N LEU A 334 4.14 -16.98 -12.22
CA LEU A 334 4.45 -15.68 -12.83
C LEU A 334 3.18 -15.01 -13.39
N LEU A 335 2.35 -15.75 -14.13
CA LEU A 335 1.08 -15.24 -14.66
C LEU A 335 0.12 -14.87 -13.53
N TYR A 336 0.02 -15.72 -12.49
CA TYR A 336 -0.75 -15.44 -11.29
C TYR A 336 -0.32 -14.10 -10.66
N GLY A 337 0.97 -13.91 -10.40
CA GLY A 337 1.51 -12.68 -9.85
C GLY A 337 1.18 -11.45 -10.70
N ALA A 338 1.35 -11.55 -12.02
CA ALA A 338 1.07 -10.47 -12.96
C ALA A 338 -0.42 -10.05 -12.96
N PHE A 339 -1.33 -11.00 -13.11
CA PHE A 339 -2.77 -10.70 -13.24
C PHE A 339 -3.41 -10.30 -11.93
N VAL A 340 -3.13 -11.02 -10.85
CA VAL A 340 -3.72 -10.74 -9.52
C VAL A 340 -3.34 -9.35 -9.01
N GLN A 341 -2.12 -8.89 -9.26
CA GLN A 341 -1.70 -7.57 -8.83
C GLN A 341 -2.17 -6.44 -9.77
N ALA A 342 -2.37 -6.70 -11.07
CA ALA A 342 -2.81 -5.70 -12.04
C ALA A 342 -4.23 -5.18 -11.79
N ARG A 343 -5.10 -5.98 -11.16
CA ARG A 343 -6.48 -5.59 -10.87
C ARG A 343 -6.57 -4.26 -10.12
N GLY A 344 -5.72 -4.07 -9.09
CA GLY A 344 -5.75 -2.86 -8.26
C GLY A 344 -5.47 -1.59 -9.05
N SER A 345 -4.43 -1.59 -9.88
CA SER A 345 -4.06 -0.44 -10.72
C SER A 345 -5.12 -0.14 -11.79
N LEU A 346 -5.70 -1.18 -12.40
CA LEU A 346 -6.77 -1.00 -13.40
C LEU A 346 -8.03 -0.41 -12.79
N THR A 347 -8.53 -0.95 -11.67
CA THR A 347 -9.74 -0.43 -11.01
C THR A 347 -9.51 0.98 -10.43
N GLN A 348 -8.32 1.27 -9.91
CA GLN A 348 -7.94 2.61 -9.47
C GLN A 348 -7.95 3.61 -10.63
N ALA A 349 -7.41 3.22 -11.79
CA ALA A 349 -7.43 4.04 -12.98
C ALA A 349 -8.87 4.28 -13.48
N MET A 350 -9.76 3.27 -13.39
CA MET A 350 -11.18 3.42 -13.72
C MET A 350 -11.87 4.46 -12.82
N ILE A 351 -11.58 4.48 -11.51
CA ILE A 351 -12.11 5.53 -10.62
C ILE A 351 -11.66 6.92 -11.09
N GLY A 352 -10.36 7.06 -11.47
CA GLY A 352 -9.86 8.32 -12.04
C GLY A 352 -10.55 8.74 -13.34
N ASP A 353 -10.93 7.78 -14.18
CA ASP A 353 -11.63 8.04 -15.43
C ASP A 353 -13.10 8.48 -15.22
N PHE A 354 -13.77 7.99 -14.18
CA PHE A 354 -15.18 8.24 -13.91
C PHE A 354 -15.42 9.47 -13.04
N ALA A 355 -14.47 9.82 -12.18
CA ALA A 355 -14.61 10.93 -11.27
C ALA A 355 -14.40 12.28 -11.98
N THR A 356 -15.35 13.20 -11.82
CA THR A 356 -15.15 14.61 -12.23
C THR A 356 -14.10 15.27 -11.33
N ALA A 357 -13.55 16.41 -11.77
CA ALA A 357 -12.52 17.13 -11.00
C ALA A 357 -12.98 17.46 -9.56
N GLU A 358 -14.27 17.79 -9.38
CA GLU A 358 -14.86 18.12 -8.08
C GLU A 358 -15.08 16.89 -7.19
N LEU A 359 -15.33 15.72 -7.78
CA LEU A 359 -15.65 14.48 -7.07
C LEU A 359 -14.45 13.55 -6.89
N THR A 360 -13.31 13.85 -7.51
CA THR A 360 -12.12 12.97 -7.52
C THR A 360 -11.70 12.54 -6.11
N ASP A 361 -11.59 13.49 -5.18
CA ASP A 361 -11.15 13.19 -3.81
C ASP A 361 -12.18 12.29 -3.07
N ALA A 362 -13.48 12.54 -3.25
CA ALA A 362 -14.53 11.71 -2.65
C ALA A 362 -14.58 10.30 -3.25
N ALA A 363 -14.44 10.19 -4.57
CA ALA A 363 -14.47 8.92 -5.29
C ALA A 363 -13.29 8.01 -4.88
N PHE A 364 -12.08 8.54 -4.85
CA PHE A 364 -10.91 7.80 -4.35
C PHE A 364 -11.02 7.45 -2.87
N SER A 365 -11.59 8.35 -2.04
CA SER A 365 -11.81 8.07 -0.61
C SER A 365 -12.74 6.88 -0.41
N ILE A 366 -13.87 6.81 -1.14
CA ILE A 366 -14.79 5.66 -1.10
C ILE A 366 -14.08 4.40 -1.55
N TYR A 367 -13.40 4.45 -2.70
CA TYR A 367 -12.70 3.32 -3.26
C TYR A 367 -11.67 2.72 -2.29
N TYR A 368 -10.83 3.57 -1.68
CA TYR A 368 -9.84 3.10 -0.72
C TYR A 368 -10.46 2.64 0.60
N PHE A 369 -11.51 3.30 1.08
CA PHE A 369 -12.21 2.91 2.30
C PHE A 369 -12.82 1.51 2.18
N VAL A 370 -13.48 1.23 1.07
CA VAL A 370 -14.05 -0.08 0.76
C VAL A 370 -12.96 -1.16 0.67
N GLY A 371 -11.85 -0.85 -0.01
CA GLY A 371 -10.70 -1.75 -0.10
C GLY A 371 -10.00 -1.98 1.25
N PHE A 372 -9.97 -0.96 2.10
CA PHE A 372 -9.40 -1.01 3.43
C PHE A 372 -10.16 -1.96 4.36
N ILE A 373 -11.49 -1.88 4.38
CA ILE A 373 -12.32 -2.74 5.24
C ILE A 373 -12.35 -4.18 4.72
N SER A 374 -12.46 -4.36 3.41
CA SER A 374 -12.65 -5.70 2.82
C SER A 374 -11.42 -6.59 2.91
N GLY A 375 -10.22 -6.03 2.85
CA GLY A 375 -8.98 -6.81 2.92
C GLY A 375 -8.85 -7.64 4.20
N PRO A 376 -8.91 -7.04 5.39
CA PRO A 376 -8.90 -7.76 6.66
C PRO A 376 -10.00 -8.81 6.78
N ILE A 377 -11.22 -8.50 6.36
CA ILE A 377 -12.36 -9.44 6.40
C ILE A 377 -12.06 -10.67 5.55
N TRP A 378 -11.62 -10.49 4.30
CA TRP A 378 -11.27 -11.59 3.43
C TRP A 378 -10.08 -12.41 3.96
N THR A 379 -9.11 -11.76 4.60
CA THR A 379 -7.97 -12.48 5.21
C THR A 379 -8.44 -13.40 6.32
N LEU A 380 -9.38 -12.97 7.17
CA LEU A 380 -9.98 -13.82 8.19
C LEU A 380 -10.80 -14.98 7.60
N ILE A 381 -11.66 -14.68 6.62
CA ILE A 381 -12.51 -15.71 5.98
C ILE A 381 -11.62 -16.79 5.33
N ILE A 382 -10.62 -16.39 4.56
CA ILE A 382 -9.73 -17.30 3.85
C ILE A 382 -8.93 -18.14 4.85
N GLY A 383 -8.41 -17.52 5.94
CA GLY A 383 -7.71 -18.25 7.00
C GLY A 383 -8.57 -19.30 7.70
N TYR A 384 -9.84 -18.95 7.99
CA TYR A 384 -10.80 -19.90 8.55
C TYR A 384 -11.06 -21.07 7.61
N VAL A 385 -11.30 -20.78 6.33
CA VAL A 385 -11.55 -21.84 5.32
C VAL A 385 -10.32 -22.73 5.15
N MET A 386 -9.12 -22.14 5.06
CA MET A 386 -7.87 -22.91 4.95
C MET A 386 -7.65 -23.85 6.15
N GLN A 387 -7.93 -23.38 7.36
CA GLN A 387 -7.70 -24.16 8.57
C GLN A 387 -8.69 -25.33 8.72
N HIS A 388 -9.95 -25.15 8.33
CA HIS A 388 -11.02 -26.15 8.56
C HIS A 388 -11.33 -27.00 7.34
N TYR A 389 -11.11 -26.49 6.13
CA TYR A 389 -11.47 -27.15 4.87
C TYR A 389 -10.29 -27.37 3.92
N GLY A 390 -9.10 -26.87 4.28
CA GLY A 390 -7.87 -26.97 3.49
C GLY A 390 -7.67 -25.84 2.48
N PHE A 391 -6.52 -25.88 1.80
CA PHE A 391 -6.10 -24.80 0.90
C PHE A 391 -6.95 -24.72 -0.38
N ALA A 392 -7.27 -25.86 -1.03
CA ALA A 392 -7.96 -25.83 -2.31
C ALA A 392 -9.33 -25.13 -2.25
N PRO A 393 -10.25 -25.42 -1.28
CA PRO A 393 -11.50 -24.67 -1.15
C PRO A 393 -11.30 -23.16 -0.97
N ALA A 394 -10.30 -22.74 -0.21
CA ALA A 394 -10.00 -21.33 0.00
C ALA A 394 -9.56 -20.62 -1.30
N PHE A 395 -8.72 -21.27 -2.10
CA PHE A 395 -8.33 -20.75 -3.41
C PHE A 395 -9.49 -20.76 -4.41
N TYR A 396 -10.41 -21.72 -4.35
CA TYR A 396 -11.62 -21.71 -5.17
C TYR A 396 -12.56 -20.56 -4.78
N ILE A 397 -12.69 -20.24 -3.49
CA ILE A 397 -13.41 -19.05 -3.04
C ILE A 397 -12.72 -17.79 -3.57
N ALA A 398 -11.40 -17.68 -3.46
CA ALA A 398 -10.66 -16.54 -4.00
C ALA A 398 -10.87 -16.39 -5.52
N ALA A 399 -10.81 -17.49 -6.28
CA ALA A 399 -11.11 -17.50 -7.72
C ALA A 399 -12.56 -17.07 -7.99
N GLY A 400 -13.53 -17.56 -7.22
CA GLY A 400 -14.94 -17.17 -7.31
C GLY A 400 -15.16 -15.67 -7.09
N THR A 401 -14.39 -15.04 -6.20
CA THR A 401 -14.47 -13.58 -5.99
C THR A 401 -13.97 -12.79 -7.20
N TYR A 402 -12.99 -13.29 -7.96
CA TYR A 402 -12.58 -12.65 -9.22
C TYR A 402 -13.66 -12.76 -10.29
N VAL A 403 -14.32 -13.92 -10.39
CA VAL A 403 -15.46 -14.11 -11.32
C VAL A 403 -16.61 -13.20 -10.94
N ALA A 404 -16.93 -13.07 -9.65
CA ALA A 404 -17.95 -12.15 -9.15
C ALA A 404 -17.57 -10.69 -9.45
N GLY A 405 -16.29 -10.30 -9.26
CA GLY A 405 -15.78 -8.99 -9.64
C GLY A 405 -15.91 -8.73 -11.14
N MET A 406 -15.61 -9.73 -11.98
CA MET A 406 -15.81 -9.65 -13.43
C MET A 406 -17.28 -9.42 -13.79
N ALA A 407 -18.22 -10.13 -13.14
CA ALA A 407 -19.64 -9.94 -13.34
C ALA A 407 -20.12 -8.53 -12.92
N LEU A 408 -19.60 -8.00 -11.79
CA LEU A 408 -19.90 -6.63 -11.36
C LEU A 408 -19.48 -5.57 -12.40
N LEU A 409 -18.39 -5.81 -13.12
CA LEU A 409 -17.95 -4.92 -14.20
C LEU A 409 -18.92 -4.89 -15.39
N MET A 410 -19.82 -5.84 -15.54
CA MET A 410 -20.88 -5.76 -16.56
C MET A 410 -21.81 -4.57 -16.33
N PHE A 411 -21.92 -4.10 -15.10
CA PHE A 411 -22.70 -2.93 -14.72
C PHE A 411 -21.95 -1.60 -14.89
N VAL A 412 -20.66 -1.62 -15.18
CA VAL A 412 -19.85 -0.41 -15.45
C VAL A 412 -19.91 -0.09 -16.94
N LYS A 413 -20.13 1.17 -17.29
CA LYS A 413 -20.10 1.67 -18.68
C LYS A 413 -18.71 2.21 -18.99
N GLU A 414 -18.16 1.86 -20.15
CA GLU A 414 -16.93 2.46 -20.66
C GLU A 414 -17.20 3.88 -21.17
N GLN A 415 -16.25 4.79 -21.03
CA GLN A 415 -16.43 6.15 -21.52
C GLN A 415 -16.16 6.21 -23.03
N PRO A 416 -17.10 6.71 -23.85
CA PRO A 416 -16.95 6.80 -25.31
C PRO A 416 -15.74 7.62 -25.76
N GLU A 417 -15.36 8.64 -24.99
CA GLU A 417 -14.22 9.53 -25.27
C GLU A 417 -12.87 8.79 -25.24
N ARG A 418 -12.73 7.76 -24.40
CA ARG A 418 -11.53 6.93 -24.36
C ARG A 418 -11.38 6.05 -25.60
N GLU A 419 -12.48 5.50 -26.08
CA GLU A 419 -12.46 4.71 -27.32
C GLU A 419 -12.07 5.60 -28.52
N ALA A 420 -12.53 6.85 -28.54
CA ALA A 420 -12.17 7.81 -29.57
C ALA A 420 -10.69 8.22 -29.50
N ALA A 421 -10.15 8.47 -28.31
CA ALA A 421 -8.74 8.82 -28.10
C ALA A 421 -7.78 7.67 -28.47
N ALA A 422 -8.18 6.40 -28.20
CA ALA A 422 -7.38 5.23 -28.57
C ALA A 422 -7.38 4.98 -30.10
N ARG A 423 -8.43 5.37 -30.79
CA ARG A 423 -8.51 5.25 -32.29
C ARG A 423 -7.69 6.32 -32.99
N ASN A 424 -7.50 7.49 -32.37
CA ASN A 424 -6.71 8.60 -32.88
C ASN A 424 -5.67 9.03 -31.83
N PRO A 425 -4.59 8.26 -31.62
CA PRO A 425 -3.52 8.66 -30.71
C PRO A 425 -2.90 9.96 -31.23
N ALA A 426 -2.74 10.96 -30.35
CA ALA A 426 -2.01 12.17 -30.68
C ALA A 426 -0.61 11.76 -31.18
N PRO A 427 -0.07 12.40 -32.23
CA PRO A 427 1.28 12.13 -32.69
C PRO A 427 2.25 12.42 -31.55
N GLY A 428 3.05 11.38 -31.16
CA GLY A 428 4.03 11.39 -30.10
C GLY A 428 5.26 12.25 -30.39
#